data_92f1e4baea3fd8d7fb65a7fdfe19ef11
#
_entry.id   92f1e4baea3fd8d7fb65a7fdfe19ef11
#
_cell.length_a   1.000
_cell.length_b   1.000
_cell.length_c   1.000
_cell.angle_alpha   90.00
_cell.angle_beta   90.00
_cell.angle_gamma   90.00
#
_symmetry.space_group_name_H-M   'P 1'
#
loop_
_entity.id
_entity.type
_entity.pdbx_description
1 polymer ?
#
loop_
_entity_poly.entity_id
_entity_poly.type
_entity_poly.pdbx_seq_one_letter_code
_entity_poly.pdbx_strand_id
1 'polypeptide(L)'
;MAPAPDAAGGSFAALLDTRHARAVADALVASGAFTADMRMPADQWFRWKSGILAPCGCNCRRLNTIPALRRVVDDALADATRWSFPGADYIVAVAHAGIPWAKTLAERLDLPLAYVRAEARAGGGPLVECSPAGGTRAVIIEDVVASGSSTARAIQALLAETGMRIAGVQSIANWNFPEMRARLASWTVRAITSYPQVLASAQKAGLVSAADVSELLRFYADPRGHSWNAAGEPPRQALCRRPPPSSSTCTTRSSTPRRATPSTVPCRPRSASARRAGSPATAPSGRPRCGVRCRT
;
A
#
# COMPACT_ATOMS: atom_id res chain seq x y z
N MET A 1 -8.02 5.32 -32.04
CA MET A 1 -8.57 3.95 -32.10
C MET A 1 -7.64 3.10 -31.25
N ALA A 2 -8.09 2.68 -30.06
CA ALA A 2 -7.31 1.82 -29.17
C ALA A 2 -7.22 0.43 -29.82
N PRO A 3 -6.08 -0.29 -29.75
CA PRO A 3 -6.01 -1.67 -30.18
C PRO A 3 -6.96 -2.50 -29.32
N ALA A 4 -7.72 -3.37 -29.97
CA ALA A 4 -8.62 -4.30 -29.33
C ALA A 4 -7.84 -5.17 -28.33
N PRO A 5 -8.41 -5.48 -27.15
CA PRO A 5 -7.78 -6.43 -26.24
C PRO A 5 -7.77 -7.81 -26.90
N ASP A 6 -6.61 -8.46 -26.90
CA ASP A 6 -6.50 -9.85 -27.31
C ASP A 6 -7.50 -10.70 -26.51
N ALA A 7 -8.52 -11.18 -27.20
CA ALA A 7 -9.54 -12.09 -26.69
C ALA A 7 -8.98 -13.52 -26.57
N ALA A 8 -7.83 -13.68 -25.93
CA ALA A 8 -7.31 -14.96 -25.49
C ALA A 8 -7.35 -14.94 -23.97
N GLY A 9 -8.13 -15.84 -23.37
CA GLY A 9 -8.13 -16.11 -21.95
C GLY A 9 -6.74 -16.48 -21.45
N GLY A 10 -5.88 -15.48 -21.31
CA GLY A 10 -4.53 -15.63 -20.84
C GLY A 10 -4.58 -16.25 -19.46
N SER A 11 -3.94 -17.39 -19.32
CA SER A 11 -3.78 -18.10 -18.04
C SER A 11 -3.33 -17.10 -16.98
N PHE A 12 -3.90 -17.13 -15.78
CA PHE A 12 -3.50 -16.31 -14.64
C PHE A 12 -1.97 -16.32 -14.40
N ALA A 13 -1.31 -17.44 -14.75
CA ALA A 13 0.15 -17.53 -14.73
C ALA A 13 0.86 -16.46 -15.59
N ALA A 14 0.25 -16.01 -16.68
CA ALA A 14 0.80 -14.94 -17.53
C ALA A 14 0.73 -13.53 -16.88
N LEU A 15 -0.01 -13.38 -15.79
CA LEU A 15 -0.14 -12.11 -15.05
C LEU A 15 0.94 -11.92 -13.98
N LEU A 16 1.77 -12.95 -13.72
CA LEU A 16 2.75 -12.96 -12.64
C LEU A 16 4.18 -12.79 -13.17
N ASP A 17 4.99 -12.06 -12.44
CA ASP A 17 6.44 -12.09 -12.61
C ASP A 17 7.02 -13.30 -11.88
N THR A 18 7.22 -14.39 -12.62
CA THR A 18 7.70 -15.66 -12.06
C THR A 18 9.12 -15.58 -11.47
N ARG A 19 9.92 -14.58 -11.86
CA ARG A 19 11.30 -14.42 -11.38
C ARG A 19 11.36 -14.01 -9.90
N HIS A 20 10.45 -13.12 -9.50
CA HIS A 20 10.44 -12.55 -8.15
C HIS A 20 9.32 -13.08 -7.27
N ALA A 21 8.35 -13.80 -7.85
CA ALA A 21 7.11 -14.19 -7.19
C ALA A 21 7.31 -14.87 -5.84
N ARG A 22 8.26 -15.80 -5.77
CA ARG A 22 8.55 -16.54 -4.54
C ARG A 22 9.28 -15.68 -3.50
N ALA A 23 10.30 -14.93 -3.91
CA ALA A 23 11.05 -14.09 -2.99
C ALA A 23 10.16 -13.03 -2.33
N VAL A 24 9.21 -12.45 -3.09
CA VAL A 24 8.25 -11.49 -2.57
C VAL A 24 7.21 -12.16 -1.67
N ALA A 25 6.73 -13.37 -2.01
CA ALA A 25 5.84 -14.14 -1.13
C ALA A 25 6.53 -14.48 0.21
N ASP A 26 7.77 -14.93 0.17
CA ASP A 26 8.57 -15.21 1.36
C ASP A 26 8.77 -13.93 2.21
N ALA A 27 9.02 -12.78 1.58
CA ALA A 27 9.15 -11.49 2.26
C ALA A 27 7.84 -11.05 2.93
N LEU A 28 6.69 -11.25 2.29
CA LEU A 28 5.37 -10.97 2.86
C LEU A 28 5.11 -11.79 4.12
N VAL A 29 5.48 -13.06 4.10
CA VAL A 29 5.34 -13.97 5.25
C VAL A 29 6.32 -13.61 6.35
N ALA A 30 7.61 -13.48 6.03
CA ALA A 30 8.67 -13.20 6.99
C ALA A 30 8.50 -11.85 7.73
N SER A 31 7.91 -10.86 7.06
CA SER A 31 7.60 -9.55 7.67
C SER A 31 6.35 -9.58 8.57
N GLY A 32 5.57 -10.66 8.56
CA GLY A 32 4.24 -10.73 9.14
C GLY A 32 3.23 -9.82 8.42
N ALA A 33 3.52 -9.42 7.18
CA ALA A 33 2.56 -8.72 6.33
C ALA A 33 1.36 -9.61 6.01
N PHE A 34 1.62 -10.86 5.65
CA PHE A 34 0.57 -11.89 5.56
C PHE A 34 0.35 -12.53 6.92
N THR A 35 -0.92 -12.60 7.32
CA THR A 35 -1.37 -13.27 8.55
C THR A 35 -2.58 -14.13 8.23
N ALA A 36 -2.65 -15.32 8.83
CA ALA A 36 -3.81 -16.20 8.78
C ALA A 36 -3.96 -16.91 10.12
N ASP A 37 -5.20 -17.02 10.60
CA ASP A 37 -5.50 -17.76 11.81
C ASP A 37 -6.85 -18.48 11.63
N MET A 38 -6.78 -19.77 11.32
CA MET A 38 -7.94 -20.61 11.11
C MET A 38 -8.63 -21.02 12.42
N ARG A 39 -8.01 -20.78 13.58
CA ARG A 39 -8.58 -21.03 14.91
C ARG A 39 -9.38 -19.84 15.42
N MET A 40 -9.20 -18.68 14.79
CA MET A 40 -9.94 -17.49 15.14
C MET A 40 -11.42 -17.68 14.86
N PRO A 41 -12.32 -17.38 15.81
CA PRO A 41 -13.77 -17.39 15.56
C PRO A 41 -14.13 -16.46 14.40
N ALA A 42 -15.15 -16.84 13.63
CA ALA A 42 -15.52 -16.12 12.40
C ALA A 42 -15.93 -14.66 12.64
N ASP A 43 -16.45 -14.33 13.84
CA ASP A 43 -16.78 -12.96 14.26
C ASP A 43 -15.54 -12.08 14.49
N GLN A 44 -14.36 -12.67 14.63
CA GLN A 44 -13.07 -11.99 14.78
C GLN A 44 -12.25 -11.92 13.50
N TRP A 45 -12.74 -12.46 12.40
CA TRP A 45 -12.03 -12.45 11.12
C TRP A 45 -11.82 -11.06 10.57
N PHE A 46 -10.83 -10.94 9.68
CA PHE A 46 -10.51 -9.69 9.02
C PHE A 46 -11.66 -9.24 8.12
N ARG A 47 -12.19 -8.03 8.34
CA ARG A 47 -13.10 -7.40 7.39
C ARG A 47 -12.30 -6.55 6.42
N TRP A 48 -12.22 -6.98 5.18
CA TRP A 48 -11.57 -6.21 4.14
C TRP A 48 -12.43 -5.01 3.71
N LYS A 49 -11.81 -4.00 3.07
CA LYS A 49 -12.54 -2.82 2.54
C LYS A 49 -13.68 -3.19 1.58
N SER A 50 -13.58 -4.33 0.89
CA SER A 50 -14.63 -4.88 0.02
C SER A 50 -15.83 -5.46 0.76
N GLY A 51 -15.80 -5.48 2.11
CA GLY A 51 -16.81 -6.12 2.95
C GLY A 51 -16.63 -7.64 3.14
N ILE A 52 -15.65 -8.25 2.47
CA ILE A 52 -15.34 -9.68 2.64
C ILE A 52 -14.81 -9.92 4.03
N LEU A 53 -15.37 -10.91 4.73
CA LEU A 53 -14.82 -11.49 5.95
C LEU A 53 -13.83 -12.57 5.56
N ALA A 54 -12.60 -12.49 6.05
CA ALA A 54 -11.52 -13.37 5.67
C ALA A 54 -10.74 -13.89 6.88
N PRO A 55 -10.39 -15.18 6.92
CA PRO A 55 -9.55 -15.76 7.97
C PRO A 55 -8.07 -15.34 7.82
N CYS A 56 -7.77 -14.52 6.83
CA CYS A 56 -6.43 -14.04 6.54
C CYS A 56 -6.43 -12.56 6.14
N GLY A 57 -5.28 -11.92 6.29
CA GLY A 57 -5.06 -10.54 5.91
C GLY A 57 -3.67 -10.34 5.32
N CYS A 58 -3.52 -9.30 4.50
CA CYS A 58 -2.21 -8.89 3.99
C CYS A 58 -2.04 -7.38 4.16
N ASN A 59 -1.05 -6.98 4.95
CA ASN A 59 -0.70 -5.59 5.21
C ASN A 59 0.74 -5.32 4.76
N CYS A 60 0.93 -5.07 3.49
CA CYS A 60 2.25 -4.83 2.89
C CYS A 60 3.01 -3.67 3.53
N ARG A 61 2.32 -2.74 4.21
CA ARG A 61 2.97 -1.62 4.92
C ARG A 61 3.95 -2.07 6.01
N ARG A 62 3.79 -3.29 6.56
CA ARG A 62 4.72 -3.87 7.53
C ARG A 62 6.14 -4.03 6.96
N LEU A 63 6.27 -4.30 5.67
CA LEU A 63 7.56 -4.38 4.99
C LEU A 63 8.38 -3.09 5.09
N ASN A 64 7.70 -1.93 5.19
CA ASN A 64 8.40 -0.64 5.31
C ASN A 64 9.24 -0.52 6.58
N THR A 65 8.93 -1.31 7.61
CA THR A 65 9.69 -1.33 8.89
C THR A 65 10.90 -2.27 8.84
N ILE A 66 11.07 -3.07 7.78
CA ILE A 66 12.13 -4.06 7.65
C ILE A 66 12.91 -3.80 6.34
N PRO A 67 13.96 -2.96 6.38
CA PRO A 67 14.64 -2.49 5.16
C PRO A 67 15.14 -3.58 4.22
N ALA A 68 15.59 -4.72 4.76
CA ALA A 68 16.07 -5.84 3.94
C ALA A 68 14.94 -6.47 3.11
N LEU A 69 13.78 -6.73 3.72
CA LEU A 69 12.63 -7.31 3.04
C LEU A 69 11.95 -6.30 2.10
N ARG A 70 11.93 -5.02 2.49
CA ARG A 70 11.44 -3.95 1.63
C ARG A 70 12.23 -3.90 0.32
N ARG A 71 13.57 -3.96 0.37
CA ARG A 71 14.41 -3.95 -0.84
C ARG A 71 14.07 -5.08 -1.81
N VAL A 72 13.77 -6.29 -1.31
CA VAL A 72 13.32 -7.40 -2.17
C VAL A 72 12.09 -7.01 -2.98
N VAL A 73 11.13 -6.35 -2.36
CA VAL A 73 9.90 -5.90 -3.03
C VAL A 73 10.18 -4.72 -3.96
N ASP A 74 10.99 -3.76 -3.53
CA ASP A 74 11.35 -2.58 -4.34
C ASP A 74 12.08 -2.99 -5.63
N ASP A 75 13.01 -3.95 -5.55
CA ASP A 75 13.75 -4.47 -6.70
C ASP A 75 12.81 -5.21 -7.67
N ALA A 76 12.00 -6.11 -7.11
CA ALA A 76 11.02 -6.87 -7.87
C ALA A 76 9.99 -5.97 -8.58
N LEU A 77 9.53 -4.92 -7.88
CA LEU A 77 8.54 -3.99 -8.43
C LEU A 77 9.13 -3.17 -9.59
N ALA A 78 10.38 -2.74 -9.47
CA ALA A 78 11.06 -2.01 -10.53
C ALA A 78 11.26 -2.88 -11.79
N ASP A 79 11.72 -4.12 -11.61
CA ASP A 79 11.93 -5.04 -12.72
C ASP A 79 10.62 -5.43 -13.39
N ALA A 80 9.59 -5.78 -12.60
CA ALA A 80 8.28 -6.15 -13.12
C ALA A 80 7.62 -4.99 -13.90
N THR A 81 7.77 -3.76 -13.41
CA THR A 81 7.19 -2.59 -14.07
C THR A 81 7.90 -2.26 -15.38
N ARG A 82 9.25 -2.27 -15.40
CA ARG A 82 10.02 -2.08 -16.66
C ARG A 82 9.64 -3.11 -17.73
N TRP A 83 9.49 -4.37 -17.31
CA TRP A 83 9.14 -5.46 -18.22
C TRP A 83 7.71 -5.36 -18.74
N SER A 84 6.75 -5.14 -17.83
CA SER A 84 5.32 -5.19 -18.18
C SER A 84 4.83 -3.92 -18.87
N PHE A 85 5.46 -2.78 -18.59
CA PHE A 85 5.01 -1.46 -19.02
C PHE A 85 6.17 -0.59 -19.56
N PRO A 86 6.92 -1.06 -20.59
CA PRO A 86 8.14 -0.40 -21.05
C PRO A 86 7.91 1.01 -21.63
N GLY A 87 6.68 1.36 -21.95
CA GLY A 87 6.32 2.69 -22.44
C GLY A 87 5.59 3.56 -21.41
N ALA A 88 5.68 3.22 -20.12
CA ALA A 88 5.16 4.09 -19.08
C ALA A 88 6.10 5.29 -18.87
N ASP A 89 5.50 6.46 -18.72
CA ASP A 89 6.20 7.72 -18.50
C ASP A 89 5.74 8.40 -17.20
N TYR A 90 4.85 7.75 -16.46
CA TYR A 90 4.32 8.27 -15.20
C TYR A 90 3.94 7.16 -14.22
N ILE A 91 4.23 7.36 -12.94
CA ILE A 91 3.83 6.47 -11.86
C ILE A 91 2.67 7.09 -11.08
N VAL A 92 1.62 6.32 -10.82
CA VAL A 92 0.47 6.78 -10.02
C VAL A 92 0.18 5.81 -8.89
N ALA A 93 0.22 6.28 -7.66
CA ALA A 93 -0.09 5.46 -6.49
C ALA A 93 -1.58 5.45 -6.17
N VAL A 94 -2.09 4.33 -5.70
CA VAL A 94 -3.38 4.26 -4.99
C VAL A 94 -3.13 4.52 -3.50
N ALA A 95 -3.68 5.61 -2.98
CA ALA A 95 -3.51 5.94 -1.57
C ALA A 95 -4.32 5.01 -0.66
N HIS A 96 -3.81 4.66 0.53
CA HIS A 96 -2.54 5.12 1.12
C HIS A 96 -1.43 4.07 0.94
N ALA A 97 -1.78 2.80 0.76
CA ALA A 97 -0.84 1.68 0.84
C ALA A 97 0.10 1.60 -0.38
N GLY A 98 -0.32 2.08 -1.54
CA GLY A 98 0.51 2.14 -2.75
C GLY A 98 1.57 3.23 -2.73
N ILE A 99 1.40 4.30 -1.94
CA ILE A 99 2.28 5.48 -1.98
C ILE A 99 3.76 5.15 -1.70
N PRO A 100 4.14 4.43 -0.64
CA PRO A 100 5.55 4.16 -0.37
C PRO A 100 6.25 3.41 -1.50
N TRP A 101 5.54 2.44 -2.08
CA TRP A 101 6.04 1.61 -3.19
C TRP A 101 6.18 2.40 -4.48
N ALA A 102 5.16 3.18 -4.81
CA ALA A 102 5.17 4.05 -5.99
C ALA A 102 6.26 5.12 -5.90
N LYS A 103 6.50 5.67 -4.71
CA LYS A 103 7.56 6.66 -4.47
C LYS A 103 8.95 6.08 -4.76
N THR A 104 9.26 4.92 -4.18
CA THR A 104 10.54 4.24 -4.44
C THR A 104 10.67 3.82 -5.90
N LEU A 105 9.57 3.34 -6.50
CA LEU A 105 9.55 2.95 -7.91
C LEU A 105 9.81 4.14 -8.84
N ALA A 106 9.16 5.27 -8.60
CA ALA A 106 9.34 6.50 -9.40
C ALA A 106 10.79 6.96 -9.37
N GLU A 107 11.44 6.96 -8.21
CA GLU A 107 12.87 7.26 -8.07
C GLU A 107 13.77 6.29 -8.85
N ARG A 108 13.48 4.98 -8.79
CA ARG A 108 14.29 3.96 -9.48
C ARG A 108 14.13 3.98 -10.99
N LEU A 109 13.00 4.46 -11.48
CA LEU A 109 12.69 4.56 -12.91
C LEU A 109 12.97 5.96 -13.47
N ASP A 110 13.29 6.92 -12.63
CA ASP A 110 13.42 8.35 -12.94
C ASP A 110 12.14 8.88 -13.62
N LEU A 111 10.98 8.53 -13.04
CA LEU A 111 9.67 8.91 -13.54
C LEU A 111 8.93 9.80 -12.52
N PRO A 112 8.10 10.73 -13.01
CA PRO A 112 7.26 11.54 -12.14
C PRO A 112 6.20 10.69 -11.41
N LEU A 113 5.76 11.19 -10.25
CA LEU A 113 4.81 10.54 -9.35
C LEU A 113 3.58 11.41 -9.12
N ALA A 114 2.41 10.79 -9.22
CA ALA A 114 1.15 11.28 -8.66
C ALA A 114 0.54 10.22 -7.74
N TYR A 115 -0.53 10.57 -7.02
CA TYR A 115 -1.32 9.59 -6.30
C TYR A 115 -2.81 9.95 -6.29
N VAL A 116 -3.63 8.93 -6.21
CA VAL A 116 -5.08 9.07 -6.10
C VAL A 116 -5.49 8.84 -4.66
N ARG A 117 -6.18 9.80 -4.08
CA ARG A 117 -6.69 9.75 -2.70
C ARG A 117 -7.81 8.71 -2.59
N ALA A 118 -7.92 8.11 -1.41
CA ALA A 118 -9.04 7.20 -1.10
C ALA A 118 -10.37 7.97 -0.98
N GLU A 119 -10.30 9.23 -0.54
CA GLU A 119 -11.45 10.11 -0.29
C GLU A 119 -11.10 11.55 -0.67
N ALA A 120 -12.09 12.33 -1.05
CA ALA A 120 -11.93 13.76 -1.28
C ALA A 120 -11.55 14.48 0.03
N ARG A 121 -10.95 15.67 -0.11
CA ARG A 121 -10.67 16.54 1.04
C ARG A 121 -11.97 16.99 1.69
N ALA A 122 -11.91 17.34 2.97
CA ALA A 122 -12.99 18.05 3.62
C ALA A 122 -13.30 19.34 2.82
N GLY A 123 -14.54 19.50 2.36
CA GLY A 123 -14.92 20.59 1.45
C GLY A 123 -14.84 20.27 -0.03
N GLY A 124 -14.50 19.03 -0.41
CA GLY A 124 -14.44 18.58 -1.80
C GLY A 124 -13.06 18.81 -2.44
N GLY A 125 -13.01 18.67 -3.76
CA GLY A 125 -11.80 18.85 -4.56
C GLY A 125 -11.33 17.57 -5.25
N PRO A 126 -10.28 17.64 -6.06
CA PRO A 126 -9.81 16.53 -6.85
C PRO A 126 -9.27 15.38 -5.98
N LEU A 127 -9.45 14.17 -6.48
CA LEU A 127 -8.87 12.97 -5.89
C LEU A 127 -7.41 12.78 -6.31
N VAL A 128 -7.05 13.27 -7.50
CA VAL A 128 -5.70 13.15 -8.04
C VAL A 128 -4.81 14.27 -7.52
N GLU A 129 -3.75 13.91 -6.85
CA GLU A 129 -2.71 14.84 -6.36
C GLU A 129 -1.51 14.81 -7.29
N CYS A 130 -0.90 15.98 -7.52
CA CYS A 130 0.25 16.12 -8.42
C CYS A 130 -0.10 15.73 -9.86
N SER A 131 -1.24 16.20 -10.35
CA SER A 131 -1.74 15.88 -11.70
C SER A 131 -0.76 16.37 -12.77
N PRO A 132 -0.34 15.51 -13.69
CA PRO A 132 0.54 15.89 -14.80
C PRO A 132 -0.22 16.59 -15.91
N ALA A 133 0.51 17.14 -16.86
CA ALA A 133 -0.02 17.53 -18.15
C ALA A 133 -0.61 16.31 -18.89
N GLY A 134 -1.64 16.53 -19.70
CA GLY A 134 -2.31 15.47 -20.45
C GLY A 134 -1.38 14.73 -21.43
N GLY A 135 -1.77 13.53 -21.81
CA GLY A 135 -1.09 12.71 -22.79
C GLY A 135 -0.09 11.69 -22.26
N THR A 136 0.22 11.73 -20.96
CA THR A 136 1.12 10.77 -20.30
C THR A 136 0.51 9.37 -20.16
N ARG A 137 1.37 8.34 -20.17
CA ARG A 137 1.02 6.93 -19.99
C ARG A 137 1.35 6.47 -18.56
N ALA A 138 0.33 6.38 -17.73
CA ALA A 138 0.48 6.06 -16.32
C ALA A 138 0.43 4.56 -16.02
N VAL A 139 1.33 4.08 -15.17
CA VAL A 139 1.18 2.80 -14.46
C VAL A 139 0.66 3.08 -13.06
N ILE A 140 -0.44 2.42 -12.72
CA ILE A 140 -1.05 2.50 -11.40
C ILE A 140 -0.40 1.47 -10.48
N ILE A 141 0.06 1.91 -9.31
CA ILE A 141 0.73 1.08 -8.31
C ILE A 141 -0.19 0.85 -7.12
N GLU A 142 -0.39 -0.42 -6.80
CA GLU A 142 -1.17 -0.87 -5.63
C GLU A 142 -0.33 -1.86 -4.81
N ASP A 143 -0.59 -1.98 -3.52
CA ASP A 143 0.04 -3.01 -2.70
C ASP A 143 -0.60 -4.39 -2.94
N VAL A 144 -1.90 -4.51 -2.74
CA VAL A 144 -2.65 -5.75 -2.97
C VAL A 144 -3.92 -5.48 -3.76
N VAL A 145 -4.06 -6.12 -4.91
CA VAL A 145 -5.31 -6.13 -5.66
C VAL A 145 -6.13 -7.35 -5.28
N ALA A 146 -7.19 -7.17 -4.50
CA ALA A 146 -8.11 -8.23 -4.12
C ALA A 146 -9.41 -8.19 -4.97
N SER A 147 -10.38 -7.37 -4.59
CA SER A 147 -11.62 -7.15 -5.37
C SER A 147 -11.46 -6.11 -6.49
N GLY A 148 -10.34 -5.39 -6.53
CA GLY A 148 -10.08 -4.32 -7.51
C GLY A 148 -10.88 -3.03 -7.30
N SER A 149 -11.62 -2.89 -6.20
CA SER A 149 -12.50 -1.72 -6.01
C SER A 149 -11.73 -0.40 -5.82
N SER A 150 -10.63 -0.39 -5.06
CA SER A 150 -9.76 0.79 -4.89
C SER A 150 -9.13 1.19 -6.21
N THR A 151 -8.58 0.20 -6.91
CA THR A 151 -7.91 0.38 -8.21
C THR A 151 -8.86 0.93 -9.27
N ALA A 152 -10.09 0.38 -9.36
CA ALA A 152 -11.08 0.87 -10.30
C ALA A 152 -11.49 2.32 -10.01
N ARG A 153 -11.67 2.69 -8.74
CA ARG A 153 -11.94 4.09 -8.35
C ARG A 153 -10.79 5.01 -8.72
N ALA A 154 -9.54 4.56 -8.52
CA ALA A 154 -8.37 5.33 -8.90
C ALA A 154 -8.31 5.55 -10.42
N ILE A 155 -8.58 4.52 -11.21
CA ILE A 155 -8.68 4.61 -12.66
C ILE A 155 -9.74 5.64 -13.07
N GLN A 156 -10.95 5.54 -12.49
CA GLN A 156 -12.04 6.47 -12.79
C GLN A 156 -11.66 7.92 -12.46
N ALA A 157 -11.04 8.17 -11.31
CA ALA A 157 -10.58 9.50 -10.93
C ALA A 157 -9.54 10.04 -11.92
N LEU A 158 -8.54 9.22 -12.29
CA LEU A 158 -7.51 9.62 -13.26
C LEU A 158 -8.11 9.98 -14.62
N LEU A 159 -9.03 9.17 -15.12
CA LEU A 159 -9.69 9.44 -16.40
C LEU A 159 -10.58 10.68 -16.36
N ALA A 160 -11.26 10.93 -15.23
CA ALA A 160 -12.17 12.07 -15.07
C ALA A 160 -11.42 13.40 -14.82
N GLU A 161 -10.33 13.38 -14.09
CA GLU A 161 -9.65 14.58 -13.60
C GLU A 161 -8.39 14.93 -14.38
N THR A 162 -7.88 14.00 -15.22
CA THR A 162 -6.64 14.20 -15.97
C THR A 162 -6.79 13.73 -17.42
N GLY A 163 -5.88 14.16 -18.29
CA GLY A 163 -5.79 13.63 -19.66
C GLY A 163 -4.88 12.40 -19.80
N MET A 164 -4.57 11.71 -18.70
CA MET A 164 -3.68 10.54 -18.72
C MET A 164 -4.29 9.35 -19.45
N ARG A 165 -3.43 8.58 -20.10
CA ARG A 165 -3.74 7.23 -20.59
C ARG A 165 -3.23 6.21 -19.58
N ILE A 166 -4.03 5.20 -19.27
CA ILE A 166 -3.65 4.14 -18.34
C ILE A 166 -2.90 3.06 -19.13
N ALA A 167 -1.61 2.85 -18.82
CA ALA A 167 -0.82 1.75 -19.37
C ALA A 167 -1.22 0.41 -18.76
N GLY A 168 -1.53 0.43 -17.45
CA GLY A 168 -2.00 -0.72 -16.70
C GLY A 168 -1.83 -0.54 -15.20
N VAL A 169 -1.97 -1.64 -14.49
CA VAL A 169 -1.85 -1.74 -13.03
C VAL A 169 -0.74 -2.72 -12.68
N GLN A 170 0.19 -2.30 -11.83
CA GLN A 170 1.22 -3.15 -11.23
C GLN A 170 1.00 -3.23 -9.73
N SER A 171 0.95 -4.43 -9.17
CA SER A 171 0.83 -4.65 -7.73
C SER A 171 1.91 -5.57 -7.19
N ILE A 172 2.11 -5.53 -5.87
CA ILE A 172 2.96 -6.49 -5.18
C ILE A 172 2.28 -7.87 -5.21
N ALA A 173 1.01 -7.92 -4.81
CA ALA A 173 0.24 -9.16 -4.83
C ALA A 173 -1.13 -8.97 -5.48
N ASN A 174 -1.64 -10.05 -6.09
CA ASN A 174 -2.99 -10.09 -6.64
C ASN A 174 -3.70 -11.36 -6.18
N TRP A 175 -4.88 -11.17 -5.62
CA TRP A 175 -5.75 -12.29 -5.21
C TRP A 175 -6.60 -12.82 -6.36
N ASN A 176 -6.67 -12.11 -7.48
CA ASN A 176 -7.35 -12.54 -8.71
C ASN A 176 -8.80 -13.04 -8.50
N PHE A 177 -9.54 -12.43 -7.60
CA PHE A 177 -10.94 -12.77 -7.39
C PHE A 177 -11.78 -12.52 -8.65
N PRO A 178 -12.88 -13.27 -8.87
CA PRO A 178 -13.77 -13.07 -10.02
C PRO A 178 -14.23 -11.63 -10.17
N GLU A 179 -14.54 -10.95 -9.06
CA GLU A 179 -14.93 -9.53 -9.04
C GLU A 179 -13.84 -8.60 -9.58
N MET A 180 -12.58 -8.90 -9.27
CA MET A 180 -11.45 -8.12 -9.78
C MET A 180 -11.34 -8.27 -11.29
N ARG A 181 -11.42 -9.50 -11.80
CA ARG A 181 -11.36 -9.77 -13.25
C ARG A 181 -12.47 -9.05 -14.00
N ALA A 182 -13.70 -9.08 -13.48
CA ALA A 182 -14.82 -8.36 -14.08
C ALA A 182 -14.63 -6.84 -14.03
N ARG A 183 -14.18 -6.31 -12.88
CA ARG A 183 -14.06 -4.87 -12.63
C ARG A 183 -12.91 -4.23 -13.39
N LEU A 184 -11.83 -4.94 -13.61
CA LEU A 184 -10.63 -4.46 -14.27
C LEU A 184 -10.40 -5.12 -15.65
N ALA A 185 -11.43 -5.71 -16.26
CA ALA A 185 -11.35 -6.46 -17.51
C ALA A 185 -10.75 -5.65 -18.68
N SER A 186 -10.96 -4.34 -18.71
CA SER A 186 -10.44 -3.44 -19.76
C SER A 186 -8.99 -3.03 -19.56
N TRP A 187 -8.33 -3.48 -18.47
CA TRP A 187 -7.00 -3.02 -18.11
C TRP A 187 -6.02 -4.18 -17.95
N THR A 188 -4.78 -3.97 -18.37
CA THR A 188 -3.70 -4.90 -18.06
C THR A 188 -3.37 -4.81 -16.57
N VAL A 189 -3.59 -5.90 -15.83
CA VAL A 189 -3.23 -6.01 -14.41
C VAL A 189 -2.08 -7.00 -14.28
N ARG A 190 -0.99 -6.57 -13.65
CA ARG A 190 0.19 -7.40 -13.36
C ARG A 190 0.44 -7.42 -11.86
N ALA A 191 1.00 -8.50 -11.36
CA ALA A 191 1.42 -8.64 -9.98
C ALA A 191 2.73 -9.39 -9.89
N ILE A 192 3.50 -9.15 -8.83
CA ILE A 192 4.74 -9.88 -8.60
C ILE A 192 4.40 -11.27 -8.05
N THR A 193 3.47 -11.35 -7.10
CA THR A 193 3.07 -12.61 -6.48
C THR A 193 1.54 -12.77 -6.40
N SER A 194 1.09 -13.95 -6.01
CA SER A 194 -0.33 -14.32 -5.93
C SER A 194 -0.69 -14.93 -4.58
N TYR A 195 -1.98 -15.01 -4.29
CA TYR A 195 -2.48 -15.64 -3.08
C TYR A 195 -1.98 -17.09 -2.91
N PRO A 196 -2.06 -17.98 -3.92
CA PRO A 196 -1.54 -19.34 -3.79
C PRO A 196 -0.04 -19.40 -3.49
N GLN A 197 0.77 -18.50 -4.06
CA GLN A 197 2.20 -18.44 -3.79
C GLN A 197 2.50 -17.96 -2.37
N VAL A 198 1.75 -16.98 -1.87
CA VAL A 198 1.86 -16.52 -0.47
C VAL A 198 1.46 -17.65 0.49
N LEU A 199 0.40 -18.42 0.19
CA LEU A 199 0.02 -19.59 0.99
C LEU A 199 1.11 -20.66 1.00
N ALA A 200 1.71 -20.96 -0.14
CA ALA A 200 2.82 -21.92 -0.22
C ALA A 200 4.03 -21.47 0.63
N SER A 201 4.35 -20.18 0.61
CA SER A 201 5.41 -19.61 1.46
C SER A 201 5.01 -19.65 2.94
N ALA A 202 3.76 -19.36 3.29
CA ALA A 202 3.25 -19.42 4.65
C ALA A 202 3.29 -20.85 5.22
N GLN A 203 2.93 -21.84 4.41
CA GLN A 203 3.02 -23.27 4.79
C GLN A 203 4.48 -23.68 5.01
N LYS A 204 5.36 -23.33 4.09
CA LYS A 204 6.79 -23.61 4.21
C LYS A 204 7.41 -23.01 5.47
N ALA A 205 6.96 -21.82 5.86
CA ALA A 205 7.39 -21.12 7.07
C ALA A 205 6.72 -21.66 8.36
N GLY A 206 5.81 -22.63 8.27
CA GLY A 206 5.09 -23.18 9.42
C GLY A 206 4.03 -22.23 10.00
N LEU A 207 3.66 -21.15 9.27
CA LEU A 207 2.62 -20.21 9.70
C LEU A 207 1.22 -20.84 9.61
N VAL A 208 0.99 -21.70 8.62
CA VAL A 208 -0.24 -22.43 8.39
C VAL A 208 0.06 -23.90 8.12
N SER A 209 -0.84 -24.79 8.56
CA SER A 209 -0.77 -26.24 8.29
C SER A 209 -1.26 -26.57 6.87
N ALA A 210 -1.04 -27.79 6.41
CA ALA A 210 -1.60 -28.27 5.14
C ALA A 210 -3.15 -28.26 5.14
N ALA A 211 -3.77 -28.54 6.28
CA ALA A 211 -5.22 -28.44 6.43
C ALA A 211 -5.71 -26.99 6.31
N ASP A 212 -5.01 -26.05 6.96
CA ASP A 212 -5.32 -24.62 6.85
C ASP A 212 -5.19 -24.12 5.42
N VAL A 213 -4.14 -24.56 4.68
CA VAL A 213 -3.97 -24.18 3.27
C VAL A 213 -5.16 -24.67 2.43
N SER A 214 -5.62 -25.89 2.64
CA SER A 214 -6.78 -26.44 1.92
C SER A 214 -8.02 -25.58 2.17
N GLU A 215 -8.26 -25.16 3.40
CA GLU A 215 -9.39 -24.30 3.77
C GLU A 215 -9.24 -22.88 3.21
N LEU A 216 -8.04 -22.30 3.28
CA LEU A 216 -7.75 -20.98 2.72
C LEU A 216 -7.89 -20.98 1.19
N LEU A 217 -7.60 -22.08 0.50
CA LEU A 217 -7.86 -22.22 -0.94
C LEU A 217 -9.35 -22.35 -1.26
N ARG A 218 -10.14 -22.99 -0.39
CA ARG A 218 -11.61 -22.99 -0.52
C ARG A 218 -12.20 -21.59 -0.36
N PHE A 219 -11.74 -20.84 0.66
CA PHE A 219 -12.07 -19.44 0.81
C PHE A 219 -11.69 -18.62 -0.45
N TYR A 220 -10.49 -18.84 -0.96
CA TYR A 220 -10.00 -18.16 -2.16
C TYR A 220 -10.87 -18.42 -3.41
N ALA A 221 -11.36 -19.63 -3.57
CA ALA A 221 -12.21 -20.01 -4.70
C ALA A 221 -13.57 -19.29 -4.68
N ASP A 222 -14.14 -19.08 -3.50
CA ASP A 222 -15.44 -18.41 -3.31
C ASP A 222 -15.45 -17.55 -2.03
N PRO A 223 -14.85 -16.36 -2.06
CA PRO A 223 -14.70 -15.55 -0.87
C PRO A 223 -16.01 -14.92 -0.36
N ARG A 224 -17.10 -14.96 -1.15
CA ARG A 224 -18.40 -14.44 -0.74
C ARG A 224 -19.47 -15.48 -0.48
N GLY A 225 -19.44 -16.61 -1.17
CA GLY A 225 -20.43 -17.67 -1.07
C GLY A 225 -20.16 -18.65 0.05
N HIS A 226 -18.94 -18.70 0.56
CA HIS A 226 -18.59 -19.62 1.62
C HIS A 226 -19.30 -19.24 2.93
N SER A 227 -19.62 -20.23 3.77
CA SER A 227 -20.32 -20.13 5.06
C SER A 227 -19.79 -19.08 6.06
N TRP A 228 -18.66 -18.51 5.76
CA TRP A 228 -18.04 -17.38 6.44
C TRP A 228 -18.91 -16.13 6.51
N ASN A 229 -19.78 -15.89 5.52
CA ASN A 229 -20.67 -14.73 5.51
C ASN A 229 -22.01 -14.98 6.23
N ALA A 230 -22.27 -16.22 6.65
CA ALA A 230 -23.50 -16.60 7.36
C ALA A 230 -23.51 -16.24 8.86
N ALA A 231 -22.36 -15.96 9.43
CA ALA A 231 -22.27 -15.44 10.80
C ALA A 231 -22.53 -13.93 10.78
N GLY A 232 -23.67 -13.55 11.33
CA GLY A 232 -24.23 -12.20 11.32
C GLY A 232 -23.22 -11.05 11.53
N GLU A 233 -23.63 -9.86 11.17
CA GLU A 233 -22.83 -8.63 11.15
C GLU A 233 -22.01 -8.42 12.44
N PRO A 234 -20.68 -8.53 12.41
CA PRO A 234 -19.88 -8.30 13.61
C PRO A 234 -19.77 -6.81 13.94
N PRO A 235 -19.52 -6.44 15.20
CA PRO A 235 -19.44 -5.06 15.64
C PRO A 235 -18.33 -4.27 14.94
N ARG A 236 -18.61 -3.01 14.66
CA ARG A 236 -17.79 -2.07 13.83
C ARG A 236 -16.45 -1.64 14.43
N GLN A 237 -15.77 -2.44 15.26
CA GLN A 237 -14.49 -2.02 15.86
C GLN A 237 -13.52 -3.18 16.02
N ALA A 238 -12.50 -3.29 15.15
CA ALA A 238 -11.20 -3.90 15.48
C ALA A 238 -10.16 -3.71 14.36
N LEU A 239 -9.86 -2.47 13.95
CA LEU A 239 -8.76 -2.21 13.01
C LEU A 239 -7.40 -1.91 13.69
N CYS A 240 -7.33 -1.98 15.03
CA CYS A 240 -6.07 -1.82 15.77
C CYS A 240 -6.12 -2.62 17.07
N ARG A 241 -5.75 -3.88 17.06
CA ARG A 241 -5.30 -4.55 18.29
C ARG A 241 -3.79 -4.78 18.19
N ARG A 242 -3.07 -4.18 19.14
CA ARG A 242 -1.67 -4.49 19.46
C ARG A 242 -1.55 -5.99 19.78
N PRO A 243 -0.45 -6.64 19.39
CA PRO A 243 -0.14 -7.96 19.91
C PRO A 243 -0.04 -7.88 21.44
N PRO A 244 -0.46 -8.93 22.17
CA PRO A 244 -0.32 -8.96 23.61
C PRO A 244 1.17 -8.87 23.97
N PRO A 245 1.52 -8.18 25.07
CA PRO A 245 2.90 -8.15 25.54
C PRO A 245 3.33 -9.57 25.91
N SER A 246 4.51 -9.96 25.48
CA SER A 246 5.16 -11.20 25.86
C SER A 246 5.19 -11.28 27.40
N SER A 247 4.64 -12.34 27.96
CA SER A 247 4.63 -12.64 29.39
C SER A 247 6.08 -12.83 29.89
N SER A 248 6.68 -11.75 30.40
CA SER A 248 7.79 -11.85 31.31
C SER A 248 7.24 -12.02 32.73
N THR A 249 7.49 -13.17 33.31
CA THR A 249 7.19 -13.53 34.69
C THR A 249 7.73 -12.48 35.66
N CYS A 250 6.85 -11.71 36.26
CA CYS A 250 7.20 -10.83 37.38
C CYS A 250 7.05 -11.63 38.69
N THR A 251 8.19 -12.01 39.26
CA THR A 251 8.26 -12.55 40.61
C THR A 251 7.88 -11.47 41.62
N THR A 252 6.84 -11.74 42.37
CA THR A 252 6.36 -10.91 43.49
C THR A 252 7.39 -10.88 44.62
N ARG A 253 7.94 -9.70 44.91
CA ARG A 253 8.49 -9.37 46.22
C ARG A 253 7.57 -8.38 46.91
N SER A 254 7.04 -8.81 48.02
CA SER A 254 6.29 -8.00 49.00
C SER A 254 7.19 -6.95 49.64
N SER A 255 6.82 -5.70 49.62
CA SER A 255 7.25 -4.70 50.58
C SER A 255 6.22 -3.57 50.72
N THR A 256 5.87 -3.28 51.93
CA THR A 256 4.93 -2.34 52.51
C THR A 256 4.98 -0.90 51.98
N PRO A 257 3.88 -0.15 52.00
CA PRO A 257 3.82 1.21 51.50
C PRO A 257 4.34 2.24 52.49
N ARG A 258 5.32 3.05 52.04
CA ARG A 258 5.65 4.31 52.74
C ARG A 258 4.87 5.47 52.12
N ARG A 259 4.20 6.23 52.96
CA ARG A 259 3.56 7.52 52.69
C ARG A 259 4.59 8.49 52.12
N ALA A 260 4.26 9.13 51.02
CA ALA A 260 4.97 10.30 50.49
C ALA A 260 4.02 11.49 50.40
N THR A 261 4.43 12.59 50.98
CA THR A 261 3.80 13.90 51.02
C THR A 261 3.95 14.62 49.67
N PRO A 262 3.03 15.52 49.31
CA PRO A 262 3.11 16.27 48.07
C PRO A 262 4.03 17.47 48.23
N SER A 263 5.04 17.61 47.38
CA SER A 263 5.82 18.84 47.24
C SER A 263 5.34 19.60 46.01
N THR A 264 4.76 20.74 46.28
CA THR A 264 4.45 21.79 45.28
C THR A 264 5.72 22.51 44.86
N VAL A 265 5.98 22.58 43.57
CA VAL A 265 7.00 23.43 42.96
C VAL A 265 6.29 24.42 42.01
N PRO A 266 6.46 25.75 42.20
CA PRO A 266 5.76 26.74 41.40
C PRO A 266 6.49 27.01 40.08
N CYS A 267 5.69 27.13 39.04
CA CYS A 267 6.11 27.60 37.71
C CYS A 267 6.56 29.09 37.77
N ARG A 268 7.78 29.36 37.32
CA ARG A 268 8.25 30.76 37.08
C ARG A 268 8.09 31.12 35.60
N PRO A 269 7.62 32.35 35.30
CA PRO A 269 7.55 32.83 33.91
C PRO A 269 8.92 33.36 33.43
N ARG A 270 9.24 33.11 32.16
CA ARG A 270 10.42 33.69 31.48
C ARG A 270 10.11 35.10 31.07
N SER A 271 10.92 36.02 31.57
CA SER A 271 10.97 37.45 31.25
C SER A 271 11.61 37.70 29.86
N ALA A 272 11.04 38.67 29.16
CA ALA A 272 11.59 39.30 27.95
C ALA A 272 12.71 40.29 28.31
N SER A 273 13.77 40.33 27.48
CA SER A 273 14.69 41.47 27.36
C SER A 273 15.11 41.55 25.90
N ALA A 274 14.70 42.51 25.18
CA ALA A 274 15.09 43.91 24.91
C ALA A 274 16.48 44.07 24.28
N ARG A 275 16.42 44.36 22.96
CA ARG A 275 17.17 45.38 22.17
C ARG A 275 18.69 45.48 22.35
N ARG A 276 19.42 45.42 21.24
CA ARG A 276 20.25 46.53 20.77
C ARG A 276 20.51 46.47 19.25
N ALA A 277 20.51 47.66 18.72
CA ALA A 277 20.68 48.01 17.32
C ALA A 277 22.16 48.02 16.89
N GLY A 278 22.40 47.93 15.57
CA GLY A 278 23.68 48.19 14.94
C GLY A 278 23.56 48.01 13.43
N SER A 279 23.37 49.10 12.70
CA SER A 279 23.59 49.28 11.25
C SER A 279 24.97 49.96 11.03
N PRO A 280 25.46 50.21 9.77
CA PRO A 280 25.33 49.54 8.47
C PRO A 280 26.70 49.39 7.76
N ALA A 281 26.81 48.64 6.66
CA ALA A 281 27.73 48.99 5.57
C ALA A 281 27.55 48.18 4.30
N THR A 282 27.24 48.86 3.23
CA THR A 282 27.74 48.85 1.85
C THR A 282 27.56 47.59 0.98
N ALA A 283 26.79 47.85 -0.09
CA ALA A 283 26.78 47.08 -1.35
C ALA A 283 28.09 47.31 -2.15
N PRO A 284 28.39 46.44 -3.14
CA PRO A 284 28.13 46.85 -4.51
C PRO A 284 27.59 45.81 -5.47
N SER A 285 26.71 46.25 -6.32
CA SER A 285 26.55 46.11 -7.78
C SER A 285 27.15 44.89 -8.50
N GLY A 286 26.30 44.22 -9.28
CA GLY A 286 26.73 43.28 -10.34
C GLY A 286 25.57 42.47 -10.91
N ARG A 287 24.77 43.02 -11.83
CA ARG A 287 23.93 42.23 -12.74
C ARG A 287 24.77 41.76 -13.92
N PRO A 288 24.47 40.62 -14.52
CA PRO A 288 24.31 40.56 -15.97
C PRO A 288 22.90 40.13 -16.38
N ARG A 289 22.40 40.86 -17.33
CA ARG A 289 21.23 40.58 -18.15
C ARG A 289 21.58 39.44 -19.08
N CYS A 290 20.68 38.46 -19.22
CA CYS A 290 20.66 37.60 -20.40
C CYS A 290 19.26 37.69 -21.03
N GLY A 291 19.22 38.33 -22.20
CA GLY A 291 18.05 38.45 -23.03
C GLY A 291 17.85 37.16 -23.82
N VAL A 292 16.63 36.67 -23.88
CA VAL A 292 16.18 35.73 -24.91
C VAL A 292 15.11 36.42 -25.73
N ARG A 293 15.44 36.60 -27.02
CA ARG A 293 14.55 37.12 -28.05
C ARG A 293 13.56 36.02 -28.47
N CYS A 294 12.27 36.30 -28.41
CA CYS A 294 11.28 35.64 -29.24
C CYS A 294 11.47 36.02 -30.72
N ARG A 295 11.41 35.06 -31.62
CA ARG A 295 11.04 35.27 -33.02
C ARG A 295 9.96 34.27 -33.38
N THR A 296 8.87 34.80 -33.84
CA THR A 296 7.79 34.36 -34.75
C THR A 296 7.65 32.88 -35.01
#